data_fecff168b566dbd8479bfba8bbdf22b2
#
_entry.id   fecff168b566dbd8479bfba8bbdf22b2
#
_cell.length_a   1.000
_cell.length_b   1.000
_cell.length_c   1.000
_cell.angle_alpha   90.00
_cell.angle_beta   90.00
_cell.angle_gamma   90.00
#
_symmetry.space_group_name_H-M   'P 1'
#
loop_
_entity.id
_entity.type
_entity.pdbx_description
1 polymer ?
#
loop_
_entity_poly.entity_id
_entity_poly.type
_entity_poly.pdbx_seq_one_letter_code
_entity_poly.pdbx_strand_id
1 'polypeptide(L)'
;SGDYFSGLTDEELLSRNAPRLACKFCEKGLRYDLTVPFARYVVMHRDEITFPFKRYQIQPVWRADRPQKGRYREFYQCDADVVGSDSLLNEVELMQIVDTVFTRFGIRVCIKINNRKILTGIAEIIGEADKIVDITVAIDKLDKIGLDNVNAELASKGIPQEAIDKLQPIILLSGSNEEKRATLKEVLAASETGLKGVEESEFILSTLKNLGLKNEIELDLTLARGLNYYTGAIFEVKALDVQIGSITGGG
;
A
#
# COMPACT_ATOMS: atom_id res chain seq x y z
N SER A 1 42.81 -5.27 -2.35
CA SER A 1 42.39 -6.00 -1.16
C SER A 1 42.30 -5.02 0.00
N GLY A 2 41.11 -4.61 0.35
CA GLY A 2 40.87 -3.74 1.50
C GLY A 2 40.88 -4.57 2.79
N ASP A 3 41.36 -3.96 3.86
CA ASP A 3 41.19 -4.53 5.20
C ASP A 3 39.74 -4.24 5.64
N TYR A 4 38.89 -5.23 5.46
CA TYR A 4 37.45 -5.12 5.81
C TYR A 4 37.20 -5.08 7.31
N PHE A 5 38.19 -5.35 8.16
CA PHE A 5 38.06 -5.44 9.61
C PHE A 5 38.60 -4.21 10.35
N SER A 6 39.42 -3.37 9.72
CA SER A 6 40.08 -2.23 10.36
C SER A 6 39.14 -1.19 10.97
N GLY A 7 37.88 -1.16 10.54
CA GLY A 7 36.87 -0.25 11.06
C GLY A 7 35.87 -0.87 12.05
N LEU A 8 36.15 -2.10 12.54
CA LEU A 8 35.26 -2.85 13.42
C LEU A 8 35.90 -3.04 14.80
N THR A 9 35.08 -2.92 15.84
CA THR A 9 35.46 -3.31 17.19
C THR A 9 35.17 -4.79 17.44
N ASP A 10 35.89 -5.42 18.39
CA ASP A 10 35.61 -6.79 18.79
C ASP A 10 34.17 -6.97 19.27
N GLU A 11 33.59 -5.98 19.97
CA GLU A 11 32.20 -5.98 20.41
C GLU A 11 31.24 -6.06 19.22
N GLU A 12 31.49 -5.29 18.15
CA GLU A 12 30.66 -5.32 16.94
C GLU A 12 30.73 -6.67 16.23
N LEU A 13 31.92 -7.27 16.14
CA LEU A 13 32.12 -8.59 15.55
C LEU A 13 31.42 -9.69 16.39
N LEU A 14 31.54 -9.62 17.70
CA LEU A 14 30.94 -10.58 18.64
C LEU A 14 29.41 -10.42 18.74
N SER A 15 28.85 -9.26 18.36
CA SER A 15 27.40 -8.99 18.40
C SER A 15 26.60 -9.93 17.51
N ARG A 16 27.21 -10.54 16.49
CA ARG A 16 26.58 -11.37 15.45
C ARG A 16 25.41 -10.69 14.75
N ASN A 17 25.34 -9.35 14.79
CA ASN A 17 24.32 -8.56 14.12
C ASN A 17 24.66 -8.46 12.62
N ALA A 18 24.25 -9.46 11.84
CA ALA A 18 24.57 -9.55 10.43
C ALA A 18 24.14 -8.31 9.61
N PRO A 19 22.94 -7.70 9.80
CA PRO A 19 22.57 -6.48 9.08
C PRO A 19 23.51 -5.30 9.35
N ARG A 20 23.92 -5.11 10.61
CA ARG A 20 24.85 -4.02 10.99
C ARG A 20 26.25 -4.25 10.45
N LEU A 21 26.71 -5.51 10.50
CA LEU A 21 28.01 -5.90 9.97
C LEU A 21 28.05 -5.78 8.44
N ALA A 22 27.01 -6.19 7.75
CA ALA A 22 26.91 -6.10 6.29
C ALA A 22 27.11 -4.67 5.78
N CYS A 23 26.52 -3.66 6.45
CA CYS A 23 26.71 -2.26 6.09
C CYS A 23 28.17 -1.77 6.21
N LYS A 24 28.99 -2.43 7.04
CA LYS A 24 30.40 -2.09 7.22
C LYS A 24 31.34 -2.85 6.24
N PHE A 25 30.94 -4.04 5.84
CA PHE A 25 31.71 -4.86 4.88
C PHE A 25 31.40 -4.53 3.41
N CYS A 26 30.20 -4.02 3.14
CA CYS A 26 29.72 -3.81 1.79
C CYS A 26 29.64 -2.31 1.48
N GLU A 27 30.47 -1.84 0.57
CA GLU A 27 30.37 -0.46 0.05
C GLU A 27 29.11 -0.24 -0.79
N LYS A 28 28.62 -1.32 -1.40
CA LYS A 28 27.45 -1.31 -2.30
C LYS A 28 26.59 -2.52 -2.02
N GLY A 29 25.29 -2.34 -2.14
CA GLY A 29 24.30 -3.41 -2.07
C GLY A 29 23.43 -3.46 -3.31
N LEU A 30 22.85 -4.61 -3.59
CA LEU A 30 21.83 -4.73 -4.61
C LEU A 30 20.57 -3.98 -4.16
N ARG A 31 19.94 -3.27 -5.08
CA ARG A 31 18.72 -2.49 -4.76
C ARG A 31 17.54 -3.40 -4.46
N TYR A 32 16.83 -3.10 -3.40
CA TYR A 32 15.63 -3.80 -2.97
C TYR A 32 14.39 -3.41 -3.76
N ASP A 33 14.30 -2.14 -4.15
CA ASP A 33 13.22 -1.53 -4.92
C ASP A 33 13.75 -0.43 -5.84
N LEU A 34 12.86 0.21 -6.59
CA LEU A 34 13.19 1.37 -7.42
C LEU A 34 12.76 2.70 -6.79
N THR A 35 11.94 2.67 -5.74
CA THR A 35 11.38 3.86 -5.09
C THR A 35 12.42 4.61 -4.27
N VAL A 36 13.18 3.91 -3.41
CA VAL A 36 14.22 4.55 -2.56
C VAL A 36 15.33 5.18 -3.40
N PRO A 37 15.91 4.49 -4.42
CA PRO A 37 16.86 5.11 -5.33
C PRO A 37 16.28 6.31 -6.08
N PHE A 38 15.00 6.26 -6.47
CA PHE A 38 14.32 7.37 -7.13
C PHE A 38 14.14 8.57 -6.21
N ALA A 39 13.67 8.36 -4.98
CA ALA A 39 13.56 9.43 -3.99
C ALA A 39 14.91 10.14 -3.77
N ARG A 40 16.00 9.36 -3.66
CA ARG A 40 17.36 9.91 -3.57
C ARG A 40 17.72 10.72 -4.80
N TYR A 41 17.42 10.22 -6.00
CA TYR A 41 17.68 10.93 -7.25
C TYR A 41 16.96 12.28 -7.28
N VAL A 42 15.67 12.31 -6.94
CA VAL A 42 14.87 13.55 -6.89
C VAL A 42 15.46 14.57 -5.93
N VAL A 43 15.90 14.14 -4.74
CA VAL A 43 16.52 15.04 -3.76
C VAL A 43 17.84 15.61 -4.27
N MET A 44 18.68 14.77 -4.89
CA MET A 44 20.00 15.18 -5.39
C MET A 44 19.92 16.11 -6.60
N HIS A 45 18.87 16.01 -7.42
CA HIS A 45 18.68 16.75 -8.66
C HIS A 45 17.50 17.72 -8.60
N ARG A 46 17.09 18.11 -7.38
CA ARG A 46 15.89 18.92 -7.17
C ARG A 46 15.87 20.20 -7.99
N ASP A 47 17.04 20.85 -8.12
CA ASP A 47 17.18 22.12 -8.84
C ASP A 47 17.21 21.95 -10.37
N GLU A 48 17.39 20.72 -10.86
CA GLU A 48 17.44 20.37 -12.28
C GLU A 48 16.10 19.82 -12.80
N ILE A 49 15.20 19.39 -11.88
CA ILE A 49 13.93 18.73 -12.21
C ILE A 49 12.82 19.77 -12.27
N THR A 50 12.02 19.73 -13.34
CA THR A 50 10.76 20.48 -13.42
C THR A 50 9.62 19.67 -12.83
N PHE A 51 8.90 20.23 -11.86
CA PHE A 51 7.74 19.61 -11.24
C PHE A 51 6.41 20.06 -11.88
N PRO A 52 5.35 19.22 -11.92
CA PRO A 52 5.34 17.81 -11.48
C PRO A 52 6.21 16.92 -12.37
N PHE A 53 7.00 16.07 -11.73
CA PHE A 53 7.89 15.14 -12.42
C PHE A 53 7.28 13.76 -12.50
N LYS A 54 7.09 13.26 -13.72
CA LYS A 54 6.57 11.91 -14.00
C LYS A 54 7.69 11.04 -14.56
N ARG A 55 7.83 9.85 -14.01
CA ARG A 55 8.81 8.89 -14.53
C ARG A 55 8.22 7.49 -14.58
N TYR A 56 8.78 6.63 -15.42
CA TYR A 56 8.69 5.19 -15.27
C TYR A 56 10.08 4.57 -15.27
N GLN A 57 10.20 3.41 -14.66
CA GLN A 57 11.45 2.66 -14.60
C GLN A 57 11.14 1.16 -14.59
N ILE A 58 11.86 0.40 -15.44
CA ILE A 58 11.74 -1.05 -15.56
C ILE A 58 13.12 -1.64 -15.38
N GLN A 59 13.39 -2.23 -14.24
CA GLN A 59 14.70 -2.76 -13.89
C GLN A 59 14.62 -3.91 -12.89
N PRO A 60 15.68 -4.77 -12.81
CA PRO A 60 15.75 -5.81 -11.81
C PRO A 60 15.96 -5.23 -10.42
N VAL A 61 15.36 -5.91 -9.43
CA VAL A 61 15.52 -5.68 -8.00
C VAL A 61 15.77 -7.02 -7.30
N TRP A 62 16.34 -6.95 -6.08
CA TRP A 62 16.75 -8.16 -5.35
C TRP A 62 16.21 -8.13 -3.93
N ARG A 63 15.58 -9.25 -3.54
CA ARG A 63 15.02 -9.43 -2.20
C ARG A 63 15.47 -10.77 -1.62
N ALA A 64 15.79 -10.80 -0.34
CA ALA A 64 16.19 -12.01 0.36
C ALA A 64 14.99 -12.90 0.79
N ASP A 65 13.84 -12.69 0.18
CA ASP A 65 12.62 -13.45 0.46
C ASP A 65 12.82 -14.95 0.24
N ARG A 66 12.09 -15.77 1.00
CA ARG A 66 12.06 -17.21 0.75
C ARG A 66 11.41 -17.47 -0.61
N PRO A 67 12.11 -18.13 -1.55
CA PRO A 67 11.56 -18.43 -2.86
C PRO A 67 10.30 -19.31 -2.76
N GLN A 68 9.27 -18.93 -3.48
CA GLN A 68 8.02 -19.68 -3.63
C GLN A 68 7.34 -19.31 -4.95
N LYS A 69 6.25 -20.00 -5.31
CA LYS A 69 5.52 -19.69 -6.55
C LYS A 69 5.15 -18.21 -6.59
N GLY A 70 5.59 -17.50 -7.63
CA GLY A 70 5.35 -16.06 -7.82
C GLY A 70 6.24 -15.14 -6.99
N ARG A 71 7.25 -15.69 -6.25
CA ARG A 71 8.24 -14.88 -5.52
C ARG A 71 9.65 -15.37 -5.83
N TYR A 72 10.45 -14.50 -6.40
CA TYR A 72 11.83 -14.72 -6.79
C TYR A 72 12.74 -13.77 -6.00
N ARG A 73 14.01 -14.14 -5.84
CA ARG A 73 15.00 -13.26 -5.21
C ARG A 73 15.50 -12.17 -6.14
N GLU A 74 15.41 -12.39 -7.43
CA GLU A 74 15.65 -11.41 -8.48
C GLU A 74 14.42 -11.36 -9.39
N PHE A 75 13.89 -10.16 -9.62
CA PHE A 75 12.76 -9.95 -10.52
C PHE A 75 12.74 -8.50 -11.03
N TYR A 76 12.01 -8.26 -12.10
CA TYR A 76 11.82 -6.91 -12.63
C TYR A 76 10.68 -6.21 -11.92
N GLN A 77 10.94 -4.98 -11.44
CA GLN A 77 9.89 -4.04 -11.10
C GLN A 77 9.62 -3.09 -12.27
N CYS A 78 8.36 -2.76 -12.46
CA CYS A 78 7.88 -1.77 -13.42
C CYS A 78 7.17 -0.69 -12.60
N ASP A 79 7.89 0.38 -12.29
CA ASP A 79 7.39 1.46 -11.45
C ASP A 79 7.01 2.67 -12.30
N ALA A 80 5.91 3.33 -11.95
CA ALA A 80 5.49 4.62 -12.47
C ALA A 80 5.19 5.55 -11.29
N ASP A 81 5.78 6.73 -11.28
CA ASP A 81 5.69 7.66 -10.17
C ASP A 81 5.46 9.10 -10.66
N VAL A 82 4.78 9.86 -9.83
CA VAL A 82 4.61 11.31 -9.97
C VAL A 82 5.09 11.98 -8.69
N VAL A 83 5.91 13.03 -8.82
CA VAL A 83 6.42 13.81 -7.68
C VAL A 83 6.15 15.28 -7.91
N GLY A 84 5.76 15.99 -6.83
CA GLY A 84 5.56 17.44 -6.84
C GLY A 84 4.15 17.87 -7.26
N SER A 85 3.15 17.03 -7.06
CA SER A 85 1.73 17.36 -7.22
C SER A 85 0.90 16.58 -6.20
N ASP A 86 -0.07 17.23 -5.60
CA ASP A 86 -1.07 16.68 -4.67
C ASP A 86 -2.44 16.46 -5.34
N SER A 87 -2.49 16.59 -6.66
CA SER A 87 -3.72 16.39 -7.43
C SER A 87 -4.14 14.93 -7.46
N LEU A 88 -5.39 14.63 -7.09
CA LEU A 88 -5.98 13.29 -7.19
C LEU A 88 -6.08 12.76 -8.64
N LEU A 89 -5.82 13.60 -9.64
CA LEU A 89 -5.69 13.15 -11.02
C LEU A 89 -4.43 12.28 -11.23
N ASN A 90 -3.45 12.34 -10.35
CA ASN A 90 -2.28 11.47 -10.41
C ASN A 90 -2.68 10.01 -10.14
N GLU A 91 -3.52 9.77 -9.12
CA GLU A 91 -4.07 8.45 -8.82
C GLU A 91 -4.93 7.93 -9.99
N VAL A 92 -5.75 8.80 -10.57
CA VAL A 92 -6.56 8.46 -11.75
C VAL A 92 -5.67 8.03 -12.92
N GLU A 93 -4.60 8.78 -13.21
CA GLU A 93 -3.67 8.47 -14.30
C GLU A 93 -2.93 7.15 -14.07
N LEU A 94 -2.46 6.91 -12.84
CA LEU A 94 -1.80 5.64 -12.49
C LEU A 94 -2.74 4.44 -12.68
N MET A 95 -4.01 4.56 -12.29
CA MET A 95 -5.01 3.49 -12.50
C MET A 95 -5.35 3.30 -13.98
N GLN A 96 -5.35 4.36 -14.80
CA GLN A 96 -5.47 4.24 -16.25
C GLN A 96 -4.29 3.52 -16.89
N ILE A 97 -3.06 3.74 -16.38
CA ILE A 97 -1.87 2.99 -16.82
C ILE A 97 -2.07 1.51 -16.52
N VAL A 98 -2.49 1.16 -15.30
CA VAL A 98 -2.78 -0.23 -14.90
C VAL A 98 -3.84 -0.83 -15.82
N ASP A 99 -4.98 -0.17 -16.01
CA ASP A 99 -6.07 -0.66 -16.88
C ASP A 99 -5.58 -0.90 -18.31
N THR A 100 -4.81 0.04 -18.86
CA THR A 100 -4.27 -0.04 -20.20
C THR A 100 -3.31 -1.22 -20.36
N VAL A 101 -2.39 -1.40 -19.40
CA VAL A 101 -1.37 -2.45 -19.45
C VAL A 101 -2.02 -3.83 -19.39
N PHE A 102 -2.89 -4.07 -18.41
CA PHE A 102 -3.52 -5.39 -18.25
C PHE A 102 -4.52 -5.69 -19.36
N THR A 103 -5.22 -4.68 -19.89
CA THR A 103 -6.06 -4.85 -21.09
C THR A 103 -5.24 -5.29 -22.30
N ARG A 104 -4.06 -4.66 -22.54
CA ARG A 104 -3.18 -5.03 -23.64
C ARG A 104 -2.58 -6.44 -23.49
N PHE A 105 -2.34 -6.87 -22.26
CA PHE A 105 -1.89 -8.24 -21.97
C PHE A 105 -3.01 -9.28 -22.07
N GLY A 106 -4.27 -8.87 -22.19
CA GLY A 106 -5.41 -9.77 -22.16
C GLY A 106 -5.62 -10.42 -20.79
N ILE A 107 -5.16 -9.80 -19.73
CA ILE A 107 -5.30 -10.27 -18.34
C ILE A 107 -6.41 -9.46 -17.68
N ARG A 108 -7.46 -10.14 -17.22
CA ARG A 108 -8.53 -9.50 -16.45
C ARG A 108 -8.08 -9.29 -15.02
N VAL A 109 -8.27 -8.06 -14.52
CA VAL A 109 -7.91 -7.68 -13.18
C VAL A 109 -9.05 -6.93 -12.49
N CYS A 110 -9.01 -6.94 -11.14
CA CYS A 110 -9.76 -6.03 -10.31
C CYS A 110 -8.78 -5.06 -9.63
N ILE A 111 -9.03 -3.77 -9.79
CA ILE A 111 -8.29 -2.70 -9.11
C ILE A 111 -9.02 -2.40 -7.81
N LYS A 112 -8.48 -2.84 -6.69
CA LYS A 112 -8.99 -2.53 -5.37
C LYS A 112 -8.44 -1.20 -4.91
N ILE A 113 -9.31 -0.33 -4.39
CA ILE A 113 -8.94 0.99 -3.87
C ILE A 113 -9.45 1.16 -2.44
N ASN A 114 -8.68 1.83 -1.62
CA ASN A 114 -9.07 2.35 -0.31
C ASN A 114 -8.38 3.71 -0.08
N ASN A 115 -8.60 4.31 1.06
CA ASN A 115 -7.93 5.55 1.46
C ASN A 115 -7.48 5.47 2.92
N ARG A 116 -6.23 5.87 3.19
CA ARG A 116 -5.67 5.89 4.54
C ARG A 116 -6.52 6.72 5.51
N LYS A 117 -7.10 7.81 5.02
CA LYS A 117 -7.96 8.69 5.81
C LYS A 117 -9.27 8.00 6.22
N ILE A 118 -9.85 7.14 5.37
CA ILE A 118 -11.01 6.31 5.73
C ILE A 118 -10.64 5.38 6.89
N LEU A 119 -9.51 4.68 6.79
CA LEU A 119 -9.04 3.78 7.85
C LEU A 119 -8.78 4.53 9.17
N THR A 120 -8.21 5.74 9.09
CA THR A 120 -8.02 6.62 10.25
C THR A 120 -9.36 7.01 10.85
N GLY A 121 -10.32 7.44 10.03
CA GLY A 121 -11.67 7.79 10.49
C GLY A 121 -12.39 6.62 11.15
N ILE A 122 -12.24 5.42 10.63
CA ILE A 122 -12.80 4.21 11.26
C ILE A 122 -12.20 4.03 12.67
N ALA A 123 -10.87 4.14 12.83
CA ALA A 123 -10.23 4.03 14.12
C ALA A 123 -10.68 5.13 15.11
N GLU A 124 -10.93 6.35 14.63
CA GLU A 124 -11.46 7.46 15.42
C GLU A 124 -12.87 7.17 15.94
N ILE A 125 -13.79 6.74 15.07
CA ILE A 125 -15.20 6.53 15.46
C ILE A 125 -15.41 5.34 16.39
N ILE A 126 -14.54 4.32 16.33
CA ILE A 126 -14.58 3.20 17.27
C ILE A 126 -13.86 3.52 18.61
N GLY A 127 -13.22 4.70 18.71
CA GLY A 127 -12.52 5.17 19.92
C GLY A 127 -11.10 4.62 20.10
N GLU A 128 -10.47 4.09 19.05
CA GLU A 128 -9.17 3.41 19.11
C GLU A 128 -8.14 4.04 18.14
N ALA A 129 -8.15 5.36 18.00
CA ALA A 129 -7.29 6.10 17.06
C ALA A 129 -5.79 5.80 17.26
N ASP A 130 -5.34 5.65 18.51
CA ASP A 130 -3.95 5.36 18.85
C ASP A 130 -3.49 3.96 18.40
N LYS A 131 -4.45 3.06 18.13
CA LYS A 131 -4.19 1.67 17.71
C LYS A 131 -4.44 1.41 16.23
N ILE A 132 -4.49 2.46 15.43
CA ILE A 132 -4.76 2.34 13.97
C ILE A 132 -3.84 1.35 13.27
N VAL A 133 -2.56 1.26 13.66
CA VAL A 133 -1.60 0.32 13.08
C VAL A 133 -2.01 -1.12 13.38
N ASP A 134 -2.35 -1.43 14.63
CA ASP A 134 -2.79 -2.77 15.03
C ASP A 134 -4.09 -3.18 14.33
N ILE A 135 -5.05 -2.25 14.28
CA ILE A 135 -6.36 -2.45 13.60
C ILE A 135 -6.14 -2.77 12.12
N THR A 136 -5.37 -1.95 11.44
CA THR A 136 -5.18 -2.07 9.99
C THR A 136 -4.34 -3.31 9.63
N VAL A 137 -3.34 -3.67 10.44
CA VAL A 137 -2.57 -4.92 10.26
C VAL A 137 -3.45 -6.15 10.44
N ALA A 138 -4.41 -6.12 11.36
CA ALA A 138 -5.36 -7.22 11.54
C ALA A 138 -6.35 -7.30 10.37
N ILE A 139 -6.91 -6.18 9.93
CA ILE A 139 -7.85 -6.10 8.81
C ILE A 139 -7.22 -6.62 7.51
N ASP A 140 -5.97 -6.26 7.20
CA ASP A 140 -5.26 -6.72 5.98
C ASP A 140 -5.12 -8.25 5.88
N LYS A 141 -5.33 -8.95 6.99
CA LYS A 141 -5.29 -10.41 7.03
C LYS A 141 -6.66 -11.07 6.84
N LEU A 142 -7.74 -10.30 6.76
CA LEU A 142 -9.10 -10.83 6.77
C LEU A 142 -9.31 -11.94 5.72
N ASP A 143 -8.87 -11.70 4.48
CA ASP A 143 -8.97 -12.67 3.38
C ASP A 143 -8.18 -13.97 3.65
N LYS A 144 -7.16 -13.93 4.51
CA LYS A 144 -6.23 -15.05 4.75
C LYS A 144 -6.61 -15.91 5.96
N ILE A 145 -7.03 -15.24 7.04
CA ILE A 145 -7.23 -15.90 8.33
C ILE A 145 -8.69 -15.93 8.78
N GLY A 146 -9.58 -15.19 8.10
CA GLY A 146 -11.00 -15.11 8.41
C GLY A 146 -11.33 -14.18 9.60
N LEU A 147 -12.62 -13.84 9.72
CA LEU A 147 -13.11 -12.84 10.66
C LEU A 147 -12.82 -13.19 12.13
N ASP A 148 -13.05 -14.45 12.53
CA ASP A 148 -12.86 -14.87 13.92
C ASP A 148 -11.42 -14.70 14.40
N ASN A 149 -10.45 -15.02 13.52
CA ASN A 149 -9.04 -14.86 13.83
C ASN A 149 -8.63 -13.38 13.83
N VAL A 150 -9.20 -12.55 12.95
CA VAL A 150 -9.01 -11.08 12.97
C VAL A 150 -9.52 -10.51 14.29
N ASN A 151 -10.72 -10.90 14.74
CA ASN A 151 -11.27 -10.45 16.01
C ASN A 151 -10.42 -10.89 17.20
N ALA A 152 -9.94 -12.14 17.20
CA ALA A 152 -9.03 -12.64 18.23
C ALA A 152 -7.70 -11.86 18.25
N GLU A 153 -7.14 -11.52 17.09
CA GLU A 153 -5.94 -10.70 16.99
C GLU A 153 -6.20 -9.28 17.54
N LEU A 154 -7.30 -8.63 17.16
CA LEU A 154 -7.68 -7.32 17.67
C LEU A 154 -7.83 -7.32 19.20
N ALA A 155 -8.53 -8.32 19.75
CA ALA A 155 -8.67 -8.47 21.20
C ALA A 155 -7.32 -8.67 21.89
N SER A 156 -6.41 -9.46 21.31
CA SER A 156 -5.05 -9.67 21.82
C SER A 156 -4.21 -8.39 21.85
N LYS A 157 -4.53 -7.42 20.98
CA LYS A 157 -3.92 -6.09 20.93
C LYS A 157 -4.60 -5.08 21.87
N GLY A 158 -5.54 -5.54 22.67
CA GLY A 158 -6.25 -4.73 23.66
C GLY A 158 -7.31 -3.82 23.05
N ILE A 159 -7.86 -4.16 21.87
CA ILE A 159 -9.04 -3.50 21.30
C ILE A 159 -10.25 -4.03 22.07
N PRO A 160 -11.09 -3.16 22.69
CA PRO A 160 -12.27 -3.59 23.41
C PRO A 160 -13.31 -4.26 22.51
N GLN A 161 -14.07 -5.22 23.05
CA GLN A 161 -15.09 -5.93 22.28
C GLN A 161 -16.12 -4.98 21.66
N GLU A 162 -16.51 -3.92 22.37
CA GLU A 162 -17.43 -2.90 21.82
C GLU A 162 -16.89 -2.21 20.56
N ALA A 163 -15.57 -1.94 20.51
CA ALA A 163 -14.91 -1.36 19.35
C ALA A 163 -14.86 -2.39 18.19
N ILE A 164 -14.58 -3.66 18.48
CA ILE A 164 -14.61 -4.76 17.49
C ILE A 164 -16.02 -4.90 16.90
N ASP A 165 -17.06 -4.87 17.73
CA ASP A 165 -18.47 -4.99 17.29
C ASP A 165 -18.87 -3.82 16.38
N LYS A 166 -18.37 -2.61 16.64
CA LYS A 166 -18.57 -1.43 15.76
C LYS A 166 -17.77 -1.52 14.46
N LEU A 167 -16.58 -2.12 14.50
CA LEU A 167 -15.71 -2.25 13.35
C LEU A 167 -16.20 -3.23 12.30
N GLN A 168 -16.72 -4.40 12.75
CA GLN A 168 -17.10 -5.50 11.88
C GLN A 168 -18.07 -5.11 10.75
N PRO A 169 -19.23 -4.45 11.00
CA PRO A 169 -20.17 -4.11 9.94
C PRO A 169 -19.55 -3.14 8.91
N ILE A 170 -18.53 -2.38 9.29
CA ILE A 170 -17.85 -1.43 8.40
C ILE A 170 -16.91 -2.17 7.46
N ILE A 171 -16.03 -3.03 7.99
CA ILE A 171 -15.05 -3.76 7.16
C ILE A 171 -15.70 -4.84 6.29
N LEU A 172 -16.91 -5.29 6.65
CA LEU A 172 -17.69 -6.27 5.90
C LEU A 172 -18.71 -5.63 4.95
N LEU A 173 -18.66 -4.30 4.75
CA LEU A 173 -19.54 -3.62 3.81
C LEU A 173 -19.44 -4.25 2.42
N SER A 174 -20.59 -4.67 1.90
CA SER A 174 -20.77 -5.24 0.58
C SER A 174 -21.67 -4.35 -0.28
N GLY A 175 -21.74 -4.62 -1.57
CA GLY A 175 -22.52 -3.84 -2.52
C GLY A 175 -21.67 -3.04 -3.48
N SER A 176 -22.31 -2.15 -4.22
CA SER A 176 -21.65 -1.25 -5.16
C SER A 176 -20.74 -0.23 -4.46
N ASN A 177 -19.81 0.35 -5.22
CA ASN A 177 -18.96 1.42 -4.69
C ASN A 177 -19.77 2.62 -4.21
N GLU A 178 -20.89 2.92 -4.85
CA GLU A 178 -21.81 3.99 -4.49
C GLU A 178 -22.50 3.72 -3.14
N GLU A 179 -22.99 2.50 -2.93
CA GLU A 179 -23.63 2.09 -1.67
C GLU A 179 -22.63 2.10 -0.51
N LYS A 180 -21.44 1.52 -0.71
CA LYS A 180 -20.35 1.55 0.27
C LYS A 180 -20.00 2.98 0.69
N ARG A 181 -19.86 3.90 -0.28
CA ARG A 181 -19.56 5.32 0.01
C ARG A 181 -20.69 6.04 0.75
N ALA A 182 -21.95 5.78 0.38
CA ALA A 182 -23.08 6.37 1.07
C ALA A 182 -23.09 5.96 2.55
N THR A 183 -22.93 4.69 2.84
CA THR A 183 -22.83 4.17 4.22
C THR A 183 -21.63 4.76 4.96
N LEU A 184 -20.46 4.87 4.30
CA LEU A 184 -19.26 5.46 4.93
C LEU A 184 -19.45 6.93 5.28
N LYS A 185 -20.17 7.72 4.48
CA LYS A 185 -20.49 9.12 4.79
C LYS A 185 -21.32 9.23 6.09
N GLU A 186 -22.26 8.31 6.30
CA GLU A 186 -23.08 8.28 7.51
C GLU A 186 -22.27 7.82 8.73
N VAL A 187 -21.55 6.70 8.59
CA VAL A 187 -20.77 6.10 9.67
C VAL A 187 -19.61 7.01 10.11
N LEU A 188 -18.95 7.68 9.17
CA LEU A 188 -17.81 8.56 9.42
C LEU A 188 -18.19 10.03 9.68
N ALA A 189 -19.49 10.34 9.86
CA ALA A 189 -19.97 11.72 10.02
C ALA A 189 -19.28 12.49 11.17
N ALA A 190 -18.81 11.80 12.20
CA ALA A 190 -18.09 12.38 13.34
C ALA A 190 -16.56 12.51 13.11
N SER A 191 -16.02 12.02 12.00
CA SER A 191 -14.60 12.07 11.67
C SER A 191 -14.37 12.94 10.43
N GLU A 192 -13.80 14.12 10.63
CA GLU A 192 -13.43 15.02 9.53
C GLU A 192 -12.39 14.35 8.59
N THR A 193 -11.41 13.66 9.18
CA THR A 193 -10.40 12.89 8.43
C THR A 193 -11.05 11.79 7.59
N GLY A 194 -11.98 11.04 8.19
CA GLY A 194 -12.69 9.96 7.51
C GLY A 194 -13.54 10.46 6.33
N LEU A 195 -14.30 11.53 6.54
CA LEU A 195 -15.10 12.17 5.49
C LEU A 195 -14.23 12.66 4.34
N LYS A 196 -13.07 13.25 4.64
CA LYS A 196 -12.12 13.68 3.61
C LYS A 196 -11.63 12.50 2.75
N GLY A 197 -11.35 11.36 3.39
CA GLY A 197 -10.98 10.14 2.67
C GLY A 197 -12.10 9.61 1.76
N VAL A 198 -13.36 9.72 2.19
CA VAL A 198 -14.52 9.35 1.36
C VAL A 198 -14.67 10.27 0.16
N GLU A 199 -14.52 11.60 0.35
CA GLU A 199 -14.56 12.59 -0.74
C GLU A 199 -13.48 12.34 -1.78
N GLU A 200 -12.23 12.10 -1.36
CA GLU A 200 -11.11 11.78 -2.26
C GLU A 200 -11.38 10.50 -3.05
N SER A 201 -11.87 9.46 -2.39
CA SER A 201 -12.23 8.19 -3.04
C SER A 201 -13.40 8.37 -4.03
N GLU A 202 -14.38 9.23 -3.70
CA GLU A 202 -15.49 9.56 -4.58
C GLU A 202 -15.01 10.27 -5.84
N PHE A 203 -14.10 11.24 -5.71
CA PHE A 203 -13.51 11.94 -6.84
C PHE A 203 -12.79 10.97 -7.79
N ILE A 204 -11.93 10.10 -7.24
CA ILE A 204 -11.16 9.13 -8.02
C ILE A 204 -12.11 8.15 -8.74
N LEU A 205 -13.02 7.50 -7.99
CA LEU A 205 -13.94 6.49 -8.54
C LEU A 205 -14.89 7.06 -9.58
N SER A 206 -15.44 8.26 -9.37
CA SER A 206 -16.35 8.90 -10.33
C SER A 206 -15.61 9.31 -11.59
N THR A 207 -14.38 9.83 -11.46
CA THR A 207 -13.55 10.20 -12.61
C THR A 207 -13.20 8.97 -13.45
N LEU A 208 -12.76 7.88 -12.81
CA LEU A 208 -12.43 6.63 -13.50
C LEU A 208 -13.66 6.00 -14.19
N LYS A 209 -14.82 6.07 -13.55
CA LYS A 209 -16.10 5.63 -14.16
C LYS A 209 -16.43 6.43 -15.42
N ASN A 210 -16.26 7.75 -15.39
CA ASN A 210 -16.49 8.61 -16.56
C ASN A 210 -15.48 8.37 -17.69
N LEU A 211 -14.26 7.96 -17.36
CA LEU A 211 -13.23 7.59 -18.34
C LEU A 211 -13.46 6.21 -18.97
N GLY A 212 -14.33 5.40 -18.40
CA GLY A 212 -14.74 4.11 -18.96
C GLY A 212 -13.63 3.06 -18.96
N LEU A 213 -13.00 2.82 -17.80
CA LEU A 213 -12.02 1.75 -17.64
C LEU A 213 -12.62 0.39 -18.03
N LYS A 214 -11.77 -0.50 -18.55
CA LYS A 214 -12.17 -1.84 -19.02
C LYS A 214 -12.15 -2.87 -17.90
N ASN A 215 -11.27 -2.67 -16.91
CA ASN A 215 -11.16 -3.54 -15.75
C ASN A 215 -12.04 -3.04 -14.61
N GLU A 216 -12.39 -3.95 -13.73
CA GLU A 216 -13.22 -3.66 -12.55
C GLU A 216 -12.44 -2.83 -11.52
N ILE A 217 -13.16 -1.91 -10.85
CA ILE A 217 -12.65 -1.14 -9.72
C ILE A 217 -13.57 -1.33 -8.53
N GLU A 218 -13.00 -1.73 -7.40
CA GLU A 218 -13.70 -2.01 -6.16
C GLU A 218 -13.17 -1.15 -5.01
N LEU A 219 -14.07 -0.45 -4.30
CA LEU A 219 -13.76 0.11 -2.99
C LEU A 219 -13.71 -1.03 -1.98
N ASP A 220 -12.50 -1.34 -1.46
CA ASP A 220 -12.25 -2.44 -0.55
C ASP A 220 -11.71 -1.93 0.79
N LEU A 221 -12.55 -1.94 1.82
CA LEU A 221 -12.20 -1.43 3.15
C LEU A 221 -11.23 -2.34 3.92
N THR A 222 -11.01 -3.54 3.42
CA THR A 222 -10.02 -4.46 3.98
C THR A 222 -8.60 -4.22 3.42
N LEU A 223 -8.48 -3.44 2.34
CA LEU A 223 -7.21 -3.05 1.79
C LEU A 223 -6.52 -2.03 2.71
N ALA A 224 -5.57 -2.50 3.51
CA ALA A 224 -4.90 -1.71 4.53
C ALA A 224 -3.36 -1.74 4.41
N ARG A 225 -2.82 -2.03 3.24
CA ARG A 225 -1.38 -2.15 2.98
C ARG A 225 -0.65 -0.80 3.05
N GLY A 226 0.65 -0.87 3.28
CA GLY A 226 1.53 0.30 3.20
C GLY A 226 1.30 1.34 4.29
N LEU A 227 0.92 0.92 5.51
CA LEU A 227 0.51 1.78 6.62
C LEU A 227 1.51 2.88 6.98
N ASN A 228 2.80 2.60 6.85
CA ASN A 228 3.88 3.54 7.15
C ASN A 228 4.38 4.27 5.88
N TYR A 229 3.70 4.08 4.75
CA TYR A 229 4.18 4.53 3.46
C TYR A 229 3.16 5.44 2.75
N TYR A 230 1.89 5.03 2.67
CA TYR A 230 0.82 5.78 2.01
C TYR A 230 0.06 6.64 3.01
N THR A 231 -0.30 7.86 2.60
CA THR A 231 -1.02 8.84 3.44
C THR A 231 -2.42 9.15 2.92
N GLY A 232 -2.70 8.81 1.67
CA GLY A 232 -3.97 9.05 0.96
C GLY A 232 -4.56 7.78 0.38
N ALA A 233 -4.86 7.81 -0.91
CA ALA A 233 -5.36 6.66 -1.65
C ALA A 233 -4.36 5.49 -1.63
N ILE A 234 -4.92 4.27 -1.57
CA ILE A 234 -4.17 3.02 -1.65
C ILE A 234 -4.84 2.19 -2.72
N PHE A 235 -4.08 1.54 -3.59
CA PHE A 235 -4.63 0.60 -4.55
C PHE A 235 -3.81 -0.68 -4.65
N GLU A 236 -4.48 -1.75 -4.98
CA GLU A 236 -3.92 -3.08 -5.20
C GLU A 236 -4.62 -3.73 -6.38
N VAL A 237 -3.86 -4.40 -7.22
CA VAL A 237 -4.38 -5.08 -8.41
C VAL A 237 -4.31 -6.59 -8.21
N LYS A 238 -5.47 -7.25 -8.32
CA LYS A 238 -5.60 -8.70 -8.24
C LYS A 238 -6.02 -9.27 -9.60
N ALA A 239 -5.39 -10.38 -10.03
CA ALA A 239 -5.85 -11.11 -11.21
C ALA A 239 -7.17 -11.83 -10.91
N LEU A 240 -8.07 -11.86 -11.89
CA LEU A 240 -9.36 -12.56 -11.79
C LEU A 240 -9.28 -13.99 -12.31
N ASP A 241 -8.36 -14.27 -13.23
CA ASP A 241 -8.27 -15.55 -13.93
C ASP A 241 -7.33 -16.57 -13.27
N VAL A 242 -6.49 -16.12 -12.34
CA VAL A 242 -5.50 -16.97 -11.64
C VAL A 242 -5.40 -16.60 -10.18
N GLN A 243 -5.21 -17.63 -9.33
CA GLN A 243 -4.95 -17.42 -7.91
C GLN A 243 -3.46 -17.15 -7.69
N ILE A 244 -3.09 -15.87 -7.80
CA ILE A 244 -1.82 -15.33 -7.37
C ILE A 244 -2.08 -14.18 -6.39
N GLY A 245 -1.08 -13.82 -5.61
CA GLY A 245 -1.20 -12.64 -4.75
C GLY A 245 -1.37 -11.35 -5.56
N SER A 246 -1.25 -10.21 -4.89
CA SER A 246 -1.24 -8.91 -5.55
C SER A 246 -0.22 -8.86 -6.67
N ILE A 247 -0.63 -8.38 -7.85
CA ILE A 247 0.26 -8.21 -9.01
C ILE A 247 1.02 -6.90 -8.92
N THR A 248 0.31 -5.83 -8.54
CA THR A 248 0.88 -4.50 -8.37
C THR A 248 0.07 -3.75 -7.31
N GLY A 249 0.63 -2.67 -6.81
CA GLY A 249 -0.02 -1.79 -5.86
C GLY A 249 0.68 -0.46 -5.79
N GLY A 250 0.00 0.53 -5.21
CA GLY A 250 0.50 1.90 -5.08
C GLY A 250 -0.36 2.75 -4.16
N GLY A 251 -0.05 4.04 -4.12
CA GLY A 251 -0.74 5.06 -3.35
C GLY A 251 0.05 6.34 -3.25
#